data_ed4502aa7ba5323301ca9381d8fc4385
#
_entry.id   ed4502aa7ba5323301ca9381d8fc4385
#
_cell.length_a   1.000
_cell.length_b   1.000
_cell.length_c   1.000
_cell.angle_alpha   90.00
_cell.angle_beta   90.00
_cell.angle_gamma   90.00
#
_symmetry.space_group_name_H-M   'P 1'
#
loop_
_entity.id
_entity.type
_entity.pdbx_description
1 polymer ?
#
loop_
_entity_poly.entity_id
_entity_poly.type
_entity_poly.pdbx_seq_one_letter_code
_entity_poly.pdbx_strand_id
1 'polypeptide(L)'
;MDVRRITKNAILLALLCVTGMFAIPMGENIKVSLQLLTLFIIFGITDKLFDKILIPSLYLLLGLIAPIYAGFQVGITPTFGFVISFVIIAIPFHFLYKYIKLKEIFRYIIACTVSLFICYLFGSIFMAIYLNFSYGKALLISVVPYIAFDIIKIAICTVAIKLLPDSIKTAPRSEQHDQ
;
A
#
# COMPACT_ATOMS: atom_id res chain seq x y z
N MET A 1 14.29 15.14 -14.34
CA MET A 1 13.04 14.85 -13.56
C MET A 1 12.33 16.19 -13.41
N ASP A 2 11.05 16.27 -13.72
CA ASP A 2 10.30 17.53 -13.61
C ASP A 2 10.11 17.89 -12.12
N VAL A 3 10.37 19.15 -11.73
CA VAL A 3 10.27 19.65 -10.34
C VAL A 3 8.89 19.35 -9.77
N ARG A 4 7.83 19.52 -10.56
CA ARG A 4 6.45 19.22 -10.18
C ARG A 4 6.25 17.76 -9.75
N ARG A 5 6.91 16.82 -10.44
CA ARG A 5 6.85 15.38 -10.11
C ARG A 5 7.60 15.07 -8.82
N ILE A 6 8.76 15.70 -8.61
CA ILE A 6 9.54 15.52 -7.37
C ILE A 6 8.72 16.01 -6.19
N THR A 7 8.15 17.21 -6.29
CA THR A 7 7.30 17.79 -5.23
C THR A 7 6.10 16.89 -4.93
N LYS A 8 5.40 16.39 -5.96
CA LYS A 8 4.28 15.44 -5.78
C LYS A 8 4.72 14.21 -5.01
N ASN A 9 5.79 13.56 -5.42
CA ASN A 9 6.30 12.35 -4.77
C ASN A 9 6.74 12.61 -3.32
N ALA A 10 7.35 13.76 -3.04
CA ALA A 10 7.75 14.15 -1.69
C ALA A 10 6.53 14.34 -0.77
N ILE A 11 5.47 15.00 -1.25
CA ILE A 11 4.23 15.18 -0.50
C ILE A 11 3.57 13.81 -0.23
N LEU A 12 3.53 12.92 -1.22
CA LEU A 12 2.95 11.58 -1.07
C LEU A 12 3.74 10.72 -0.10
N LEU A 13 5.07 10.81 -0.13
CA LEU A 13 5.94 10.15 0.86
C LEU A 13 5.70 10.69 2.27
N ALA A 14 5.62 12.02 2.44
CA ALA A 14 5.33 12.63 3.72
C ALA A 14 3.96 12.18 4.26
N LEU A 15 2.94 12.12 3.39
CA LEU A 15 1.61 11.61 3.75
C LEU A 15 1.68 10.15 4.21
N LEU A 16 2.45 9.29 3.51
CA LEU A 16 2.64 7.89 3.90
C LEU A 16 3.37 7.77 5.25
N CYS A 17 4.37 8.60 5.51
CA CYS A 17 5.07 8.64 6.80
C CYS A 17 4.11 9.04 7.94
N VAL A 18 3.37 10.12 7.77
CA VAL A 18 2.42 10.60 8.80
C VAL A 18 1.33 9.56 9.09
N THR A 19 0.67 9.04 8.04
CA THR A 19 -0.38 8.03 8.21
C THR A 19 0.16 6.68 8.69
N GLY A 20 1.44 6.40 8.43
CA GLY A 20 2.16 5.24 8.92
C GLY A 20 2.30 5.24 10.43
N MET A 21 2.69 6.38 11.03
CA MET A 21 2.90 6.52 12.48
C MET A 21 1.60 6.23 13.26
N PHE A 22 0.45 6.63 12.72
CA PHE A 22 -0.83 6.42 13.38
C PHE A 22 -1.32 4.99 13.20
N ALA A 23 -1.44 4.28 14.32
CA ALA A 23 -2.05 2.97 14.38
C ALA A 23 -3.12 2.99 15.47
N ILE A 24 -4.33 2.58 15.11
CA ILE A 24 -5.47 2.52 16.02
C ILE A 24 -5.38 1.18 16.76
N PRO A 25 -5.23 1.18 18.10
CA PRO A 25 -5.27 -0.06 18.88
C PRO A 25 -6.71 -0.60 18.88
N MET A 26 -6.88 -1.83 18.45
CA MET A 26 -8.17 -2.53 18.39
C MET A 26 -8.14 -3.76 19.31
N GLY A 27 -7.67 -3.59 20.54
CA GLY A 27 -7.45 -4.64 21.53
C GLY A 27 -5.98 -4.73 21.97
N GLU A 28 -5.65 -5.72 22.78
CA GLU A 28 -4.33 -5.80 23.43
C GLU A 28 -3.15 -5.94 22.44
N ASN A 29 -3.37 -6.61 21.29
CA ASN A 29 -2.28 -6.96 20.35
C ASN A 29 -2.55 -6.55 18.88
N ILE A 30 -3.71 -5.95 18.59
CA ILE A 30 -4.09 -5.59 17.20
C ILE A 30 -3.94 -4.08 17.02
N LYS A 31 -3.08 -3.67 16.10
CA LYS A 31 -2.88 -2.26 15.70
C LYS A 31 -3.22 -2.09 14.22
N VAL A 32 -4.32 -1.42 13.93
CA VAL A 32 -4.73 -1.14 12.55
C VAL A 32 -4.09 0.16 12.09
N SER A 33 -3.13 0.09 11.18
CA SER A 33 -2.50 1.26 10.59
C SER A 33 -3.22 1.72 9.31
N LEU A 34 -3.05 3.00 8.98
CA LEU A 34 -3.55 3.58 7.73
C LEU A 34 -2.55 3.47 6.56
N GLN A 35 -1.39 2.85 6.79
CA GLN A 35 -0.31 2.71 5.79
C GLN A 35 -0.80 2.15 4.47
N LEU A 36 -1.48 0.99 4.51
CA LEU A 36 -1.94 0.29 3.32
C LEU A 36 -3.03 1.08 2.57
N LEU A 37 -3.90 1.77 3.31
CA LEU A 37 -4.91 2.67 2.72
C LEU A 37 -4.22 3.79 1.92
N THR A 38 -3.29 4.49 2.57
CA THR A 38 -2.55 5.59 1.92
C THR A 38 -1.73 5.08 0.75
N LEU A 39 -1.09 3.92 0.87
CA LEU A 39 -0.32 3.31 -0.20
C LEU A 39 -1.17 3.01 -1.43
N PHE A 40 -2.36 2.44 -1.26
CA PHE A 40 -3.28 2.18 -2.38
C PHE A 40 -3.77 3.46 -3.05
N ILE A 41 -4.05 4.52 -2.28
CA ILE A 41 -4.36 5.84 -2.85
C ILE A 41 -3.17 6.35 -3.67
N ILE A 42 -1.95 6.29 -3.14
CA ILE A 42 -0.72 6.69 -3.85
C ILE A 42 -0.59 5.92 -5.17
N PHE A 43 -0.81 4.62 -5.14
CA PHE A 43 -0.75 3.80 -6.35
C PHE A 43 -1.84 4.15 -7.38
N GLY A 44 -3.02 4.58 -6.92
CA GLY A 44 -4.10 5.01 -7.81
C GLY A 44 -3.83 6.35 -8.51
N ILE A 45 -3.14 7.28 -7.83
CA ILE A 45 -2.88 8.64 -8.35
C ILE A 45 -1.50 8.83 -8.99
N THR A 46 -0.63 7.83 -8.94
CA THR A 46 0.68 7.84 -9.61
C THR A 46 0.64 7.00 -10.88
N ASP A 47 1.18 7.53 -12.02
CA ASP A 47 1.17 6.81 -13.31
C ASP A 47 2.33 5.86 -13.47
N LYS A 48 3.52 6.39 -13.18
CA LYS A 48 4.75 5.69 -13.53
C LYS A 48 5.05 4.61 -12.53
N LEU A 49 5.38 3.42 -13.01
CA LEU A 49 5.85 2.31 -12.16
C LEU A 49 7.01 2.75 -11.27
N PHE A 50 7.91 3.57 -11.80
CA PHE A 50 9.04 4.09 -11.05
C PHE A 50 8.61 4.83 -9.77
N ASP A 51 7.58 5.68 -9.83
CA ASP A 51 7.09 6.44 -8.67
C ASP A 51 6.40 5.52 -7.64
N LYS A 52 5.66 4.52 -8.15
CA LYS A 52 5.02 3.49 -7.29
C LYS A 52 6.03 2.65 -6.52
N ILE A 53 7.22 2.42 -7.09
CA ILE A 53 8.32 1.71 -6.42
C ILE A 53 9.11 2.67 -5.53
N LEU A 54 9.41 3.88 -6.01
CA LEU A 54 10.27 4.85 -5.33
C LEU A 54 9.69 5.26 -3.97
N ILE A 55 8.40 5.60 -3.91
CA ILE A 55 7.77 6.10 -2.69
C ILE A 55 7.81 5.07 -1.56
N PRO A 56 7.35 3.81 -1.73
CA PRO A 56 7.45 2.82 -0.65
C PRO A 56 8.89 2.39 -0.38
N SER A 57 9.82 2.47 -1.34
CA SER A 57 11.23 2.20 -1.11
C SER A 57 11.86 3.26 -0.18
N LEU A 58 11.58 4.53 -0.43
CA LEU A 58 12.02 5.62 0.45
C LEU A 58 11.38 5.50 1.84
N TYR A 59 10.08 5.16 1.90
CA TYR A 59 9.39 4.92 3.17
C TYR A 59 10.06 3.79 3.97
N LEU A 60 10.40 2.67 3.31
CA LEU A 60 11.11 1.56 3.92
C LEU A 60 12.47 1.99 4.47
N LEU A 61 13.26 2.72 3.68
CA LEU A 61 14.59 3.18 4.10
C LEU A 61 14.51 4.18 5.28
N LEU A 62 13.59 5.14 5.20
CA LEU A 62 13.38 6.11 6.28
C LEU A 62 12.94 5.44 7.58
N GLY A 63 12.07 4.43 7.53
CA GLY A 63 11.58 3.72 8.71
C GLY A 63 12.62 2.80 9.36
N LEU A 64 13.76 2.55 8.72
CA LEU A 64 14.91 1.88 9.37
C LEU A 64 15.62 2.79 10.40
N ILE A 65 15.52 4.12 10.22
CA ILE A 65 16.22 5.12 11.04
C ILE A 65 15.28 6.04 11.81
N ALA A 66 14.00 6.15 11.39
CA ALA A 66 13.02 7.04 11.99
C ALA A 66 11.76 6.26 12.40
N PRO A 67 11.06 6.64 13.49
CA PRO A 67 9.89 5.94 14.02
C PRO A 67 8.62 6.25 13.20
N ILE A 68 8.63 5.91 11.90
CA ILE A 68 7.53 6.20 10.97
C ILE A 68 6.65 4.98 10.65
N TYR A 69 7.00 3.79 11.13
CA TYR A 69 6.16 2.60 10.97
C TYR A 69 5.00 2.57 11.95
N ALA A 70 4.07 1.64 11.75
CA ALA A 70 2.82 1.51 12.51
C ALA A 70 3.05 1.54 14.04
N GLY A 71 2.45 2.55 14.69
CA GLY A 71 2.60 2.73 16.14
C GLY A 71 3.98 3.20 16.56
N PHE A 72 4.59 4.09 15.76
CA PHE A 72 5.92 4.70 16.01
C PHE A 72 7.06 3.68 16.08
N GLN A 73 6.94 2.58 15.36
CA GLN A 73 8.01 1.59 15.27
C GLN A 73 9.15 2.07 14.35
N VAL A 74 10.36 1.59 14.63
CA VAL A 74 11.58 1.87 13.87
C VAL A 74 12.37 0.58 13.65
N GLY A 75 13.06 0.47 12.51
CA GLY A 75 13.94 -0.65 12.24
C GLY A 75 13.23 -1.95 11.87
N ILE A 76 13.90 -3.07 12.05
CA ILE A 76 13.40 -4.40 11.71
C ILE A 76 12.54 -4.93 12.85
N THR A 77 11.24 -5.03 12.61
CA THR A 77 10.22 -5.50 13.55
C THR A 77 9.51 -6.73 12.99
N PRO A 78 8.69 -7.48 13.75
CA PRO A 78 7.93 -8.62 13.21
C PRO A 78 7.05 -8.26 12.00
N THR A 79 6.62 -6.99 11.90
CA THR A 79 5.78 -6.48 10.80
C THR A 79 6.58 -5.92 9.63
N PHE A 80 7.91 -5.93 9.68
CA PHE A 80 8.77 -5.36 8.65
C PHE A 80 8.59 -6.03 7.28
N GLY A 81 8.22 -7.31 7.24
CA GLY A 81 7.91 -8.02 6.01
C GLY A 81 6.74 -7.42 5.22
N PHE A 82 5.76 -6.84 5.92
CA PHE A 82 4.66 -6.10 5.28
C PHE A 82 5.17 -4.83 4.62
N VAL A 83 6.12 -4.12 5.24
CA VAL A 83 6.71 -2.90 4.68
C VAL A 83 7.57 -3.22 3.44
N ILE A 84 8.34 -4.32 3.47
CA ILE A 84 9.05 -4.82 2.29
C ILE A 84 8.07 -5.11 1.16
N SER A 85 6.95 -5.76 1.48
CA SER A 85 5.94 -6.10 0.47
C SER A 85 5.34 -4.88 -0.22
N PHE A 86 5.31 -3.69 0.41
CA PHE A 86 4.83 -2.45 -0.21
C PHE A 86 5.58 -2.09 -1.49
N VAL A 87 6.88 -2.39 -1.54
CA VAL A 87 7.69 -2.22 -2.75
C VAL A 87 7.34 -3.27 -3.79
N ILE A 88 7.17 -4.53 -3.36
CA ILE A 88 6.90 -5.66 -4.25
C ILE A 88 5.53 -5.51 -4.92
N ILE A 89 4.50 -5.14 -4.16
CA ILE A 89 3.11 -5.02 -4.66
C ILE A 89 2.90 -3.85 -5.63
N ALA A 90 3.83 -2.90 -5.70
CA ALA A 90 3.79 -1.82 -6.68
C ALA A 90 3.77 -2.34 -8.13
N ILE A 91 4.48 -3.45 -8.38
CA ILE A 91 4.60 -4.07 -9.70
C ILE A 91 3.26 -4.67 -10.15
N PRO A 92 2.70 -5.69 -9.47
CA PRO A 92 1.42 -6.28 -9.86
C PRO A 92 0.29 -5.25 -9.86
N PHE A 93 0.25 -4.32 -8.89
CA PHE A 93 -0.74 -3.25 -8.90
C PHE A 93 -0.67 -2.43 -10.19
N HIS A 94 0.53 -1.99 -10.60
CA HIS A 94 0.69 -1.18 -11.82
C HIS A 94 0.19 -1.92 -13.05
N PHE A 95 0.60 -3.18 -13.23
CA PHE A 95 0.21 -3.97 -14.40
C PHE A 95 -1.29 -4.27 -14.42
N LEU A 96 -1.88 -4.69 -13.32
CA LEU A 96 -3.30 -4.98 -13.22
C LEU A 96 -4.15 -3.73 -13.47
N TYR A 97 -3.80 -2.61 -12.82
CA TYR A 97 -4.54 -1.36 -12.98
C TYR A 97 -4.44 -0.78 -14.38
N LYS A 98 -3.31 -0.96 -15.08
CA LYS A 98 -3.05 -0.40 -16.41
C LYS A 98 -3.61 -1.26 -17.55
N TYR A 99 -3.50 -2.59 -17.47
CA TYR A 99 -3.71 -3.46 -18.62
C TYR A 99 -5.02 -4.26 -18.59
N ILE A 100 -5.72 -4.36 -17.46
CA ILE A 100 -7.03 -5.03 -17.40
C ILE A 100 -8.06 -4.19 -18.16
N LYS A 101 -8.77 -4.82 -19.12
CA LYS A 101 -9.82 -4.18 -19.92
C LYS A 101 -11.18 -4.22 -19.20
N LEU A 102 -11.30 -3.50 -18.08
CA LEU A 102 -12.53 -3.34 -17.30
C LEU A 102 -12.75 -1.88 -16.95
N LYS A 103 -13.94 -1.51 -16.44
CA LYS A 103 -14.20 -0.17 -15.90
C LYS A 103 -13.16 0.17 -14.79
N GLU A 104 -12.74 1.42 -14.70
CA GLU A 104 -11.68 1.91 -13.80
C GLU A 104 -11.81 1.38 -12.37
N ILE A 105 -13.02 1.43 -11.82
CA ILE A 105 -13.33 0.97 -10.46
C ILE A 105 -12.99 -0.52 -10.27
N PHE A 106 -13.41 -1.37 -11.21
CA PHE A 106 -13.15 -2.82 -11.13
C PHE A 106 -11.66 -3.13 -11.26
N ARG A 107 -10.95 -2.44 -12.17
CA ARG A 107 -9.49 -2.57 -12.30
C ARG A 107 -8.79 -2.22 -10.99
N TYR A 108 -9.22 -1.13 -10.36
CA TYR A 108 -8.65 -0.67 -9.10
C TYR A 108 -8.89 -1.67 -7.97
N ILE A 109 -10.11 -2.17 -7.81
CA ILE A 109 -10.45 -3.16 -6.80
C ILE A 109 -9.63 -4.45 -6.99
N ILE A 110 -9.53 -4.96 -8.22
CA ILE A 110 -8.74 -6.15 -8.52
C ILE A 110 -7.27 -5.93 -8.19
N ALA A 111 -6.71 -4.78 -8.61
CA ALA A 111 -5.32 -4.44 -8.34
C ALA A 111 -5.04 -4.35 -6.83
N CYS A 112 -5.92 -3.70 -6.05
CA CYS A 112 -5.82 -3.65 -4.59
C CYS A 112 -5.92 -5.04 -3.96
N THR A 113 -6.89 -5.85 -4.37
CA THR A 113 -7.13 -7.19 -3.79
C THR A 113 -5.95 -8.12 -4.04
N VAL A 114 -5.46 -8.21 -5.26
CA VAL A 114 -4.28 -9.04 -5.60
C VAL A 114 -3.05 -8.55 -4.84
N SER A 115 -2.83 -7.24 -4.78
CA SER A 115 -1.73 -6.64 -4.03
C SER A 115 -1.82 -6.94 -2.53
N LEU A 116 -3.02 -6.92 -1.96
CA LEU A 116 -3.26 -7.27 -0.56
C LEU A 116 -2.89 -8.74 -0.28
N PHE A 117 -3.29 -9.67 -1.15
CA PHE A 117 -2.92 -11.09 -0.99
C PHE A 117 -1.40 -11.29 -1.02
N ILE A 118 -0.71 -10.62 -1.93
CA ILE A 118 0.76 -10.69 -2.02
C ILE A 118 1.38 -10.08 -0.74
N CYS A 119 0.83 -8.97 -0.25
CA CYS A 119 1.27 -8.33 0.98
C CYS A 119 1.12 -9.27 2.18
N TYR A 120 0.01 -9.97 2.30
CA TYR A 120 -0.23 -10.96 3.35
C TYR A 120 0.75 -12.13 3.27
N LEU A 121 1.02 -12.63 2.07
CA LEU A 121 1.95 -13.73 1.85
C LEU A 121 3.36 -13.37 2.34
N PHE A 122 3.92 -12.26 1.85
CA PHE A 122 5.28 -11.84 2.24
C PHE A 122 5.36 -11.43 3.71
N GLY A 123 4.37 -10.70 4.20
CA GLY A 123 4.33 -10.25 5.60
C GLY A 123 4.23 -11.39 6.59
N SER A 124 3.37 -12.38 6.33
CA SER A 124 3.20 -13.54 7.22
C SER A 124 4.39 -14.49 7.18
N ILE A 125 5.01 -14.71 6.01
CA ILE A 125 6.25 -15.51 5.89
C ILE A 125 7.37 -14.84 6.72
N PHE A 126 7.57 -13.54 6.56
CA PHE A 126 8.58 -12.81 7.31
C PHE A 126 8.33 -12.91 8.82
N MET A 127 7.09 -12.71 9.26
CA MET A 127 6.73 -12.81 10.68
C MET A 127 6.96 -14.22 11.22
N ALA A 128 6.63 -15.26 10.47
CA ALA A 128 6.87 -16.64 10.85
C ALA A 128 8.36 -16.90 11.10
N ILE A 129 9.23 -16.45 10.19
CA ILE A 129 10.69 -16.58 10.30
C ILE A 129 11.22 -15.76 11.48
N TYR A 130 10.80 -14.49 11.59
CA TYR A 130 11.30 -13.55 12.61
C TYR A 130 10.98 -13.99 14.03
N LEU A 131 9.77 -14.54 14.27
CA LEU A 131 9.31 -14.98 15.59
C LEU A 131 9.48 -16.48 15.83
N ASN A 132 10.05 -17.23 14.88
CA ASN A 132 10.14 -18.70 14.93
C ASN A 132 8.76 -19.36 15.16
N PHE A 133 7.71 -18.83 14.52
CA PHE A 133 6.35 -19.40 14.58
C PHE A 133 6.11 -20.35 13.42
N SER A 134 5.18 -21.31 13.60
CA SER A 134 4.61 -22.02 12.45
C SER A 134 3.86 -21.02 11.55
N TYR A 135 3.87 -21.26 10.24
CA TYR A 135 3.22 -20.37 9.27
C TYR A 135 1.72 -20.14 9.59
N GLY A 136 1.00 -21.19 10.00
CA GLY A 136 -0.40 -21.09 10.40
C GLY A 136 -0.60 -20.14 11.58
N LYS A 137 0.27 -20.18 12.59
CA LYS A 137 0.22 -19.26 13.74
C LYS A 137 0.51 -17.82 13.32
N ALA A 138 1.49 -17.62 12.42
CA ALA A 138 1.79 -16.30 11.89
C ALA A 138 0.61 -15.72 11.11
N LEU A 139 -0.07 -16.50 10.25
CA LEU A 139 -1.27 -16.09 9.54
C LEU A 139 -2.41 -15.69 10.47
N LEU A 140 -2.69 -16.51 11.50
CA LEU A 140 -3.75 -16.23 12.47
C LEU A 140 -3.55 -14.91 13.21
N ILE A 141 -2.30 -14.55 13.51
CA ILE A 141 -1.98 -13.33 14.27
C ILE A 141 -1.86 -12.11 13.35
N SER A 142 -1.26 -12.27 12.15
CA SER A 142 -0.89 -11.12 11.31
C SER A 142 -1.82 -10.85 10.15
N VAL A 143 -2.74 -11.75 9.81
CA VAL A 143 -3.63 -11.61 8.66
C VAL A 143 -5.10 -11.66 9.07
N VAL A 144 -5.51 -12.72 9.75
CA VAL A 144 -6.93 -12.98 10.04
C VAL A 144 -7.64 -11.79 10.70
N PRO A 145 -7.10 -11.12 11.74
CA PRO A 145 -7.76 -9.99 12.40
C PRO A 145 -7.88 -8.76 11.51
N TYR A 146 -7.05 -8.66 10.46
CA TYR A 146 -6.96 -7.47 9.61
C TYR A 146 -7.82 -7.54 8.34
N ILE A 147 -8.26 -8.74 7.92
CA ILE A 147 -9.01 -8.93 6.67
C ILE A 147 -10.23 -8.00 6.59
N ALA A 148 -11.05 -7.93 7.65
CA ALA A 148 -12.24 -7.10 7.65
C ALA A 148 -11.90 -5.60 7.50
N PHE A 149 -10.87 -5.14 8.20
CA PHE A 149 -10.41 -3.74 8.11
C PHE A 149 -9.81 -3.43 6.73
N ASP A 150 -9.10 -4.36 6.14
CA ASP A 150 -8.46 -4.13 4.84
C ASP A 150 -9.48 -4.15 3.69
N ILE A 151 -10.57 -4.92 3.81
CA ILE A 151 -11.72 -4.82 2.90
C ILE A 151 -12.34 -3.40 2.98
N ILE A 152 -12.55 -2.89 4.19
CA ILE A 152 -13.07 -1.52 4.40
C ILE A 152 -12.11 -0.48 3.80
N LYS A 153 -10.81 -0.63 3.99
CA LYS A 153 -9.79 0.26 3.39
C LYS A 153 -9.86 0.26 1.87
N ILE A 154 -9.99 -0.92 1.22
CA ILE A 154 -10.14 -1.01 -0.23
C ILE A 154 -11.42 -0.28 -0.69
N ALA A 155 -12.53 -0.43 0.03
CA ALA A 155 -13.77 0.29 -0.28
C ALA A 155 -13.58 1.82 -0.18
N ILE A 156 -12.98 2.30 0.91
CA ILE A 156 -12.65 3.73 1.10
C ILE A 156 -11.73 4.23 -0.02
N CYS A 157 -10.66 3.52 -0.34
CA CYS A 157 -9.75 3.88 -1.41
C CYS A 157 -10.45 3.96 -2.77
N THR A 158 -11.35 3.01 -3.06
CA THR A 158 -12.12 2.97 -4.30
C THR A 158 -13.04 4.18 -4.42
N VAL A 159 -13.73 4.55 -3.35
CA VAL A 159 -14.55 5.77 -3.31
C VAL A 159 -13.68 7.01 -3.46
N ALA A 160 -12.56 7.09 -2.75
CA ALA A 160 -11.63 8.21 -2.83
C ALA A 160 -11.11 8.41 -4.26
N ILE A 161 -10.66 7.34 -4.93
CA ILE A 161 -10.20 7.41 -6.32
C ILE A 161 -11.32 7.84 -7.27
N LYS A 162 -12.56 7.37 -7.05
CA LYS A 162 -13.71 7.78 -7.87
C LYS A 162 -14.04 9.27 -7.74
N LEU A 163 -13.90 9.83 -6.54
CA LEU A 163 -14.22 11.24 -6.25
C LEU A 163 -13.10 12.21 -6.63
N LEU A 164 -11.89 11.73 -6.85
CA LEU A 164 -10.76 12.58 -7.25
C LEU A 164 -10.98 13.16 -8.66
N PRO A 165 -10.72 14.48 -8.86
CA PRO A 165 -10.77 15.08 -10.19
C PRO A 165 -9.79 14.42 -11.15
N ASP A 166 -10.16 14.33 -12.43
CA ASP A 166 -9.32 13.70 -13.47
C ASP A 166 -7.97 14.43 -13.67
N SER A 167 -7.87 15.69 -13.28
CA SER A 167 -6.61 16.44 -13.26
C SER A 167 -5.57 15.92 -12.27
N ILE A 168 -6.00 15.16 -11.25
CA ILE A 168 -5.13 14.50 -10.24
C ILE A 168 -4.92 13.03 -10.61
N LYS A 169 -5.96 12.41 -11.16
CA LYS A 169 -5.87 11.09 -11.75
C LYS A 169 -5.11 11.21 -13.05
N THR A 170 -4.03 10.52 -13.16
CA THR A 170 -3.43 10.32 -14.46
C THR A 170 -4.18 9.16 -15.11
N ALA A 171 -5.09 9.49 -16.03
CA ALA A 171 -5.87 8.51 -16.75
C ALA A 171 -4.95 7.52 -17.48
N PRO A 172 -5.21 6.21 -17.41
CA PRO A 172 -4.49 5.27 -18.24
C PRO A 172 -4.82 5.56 -19.71
N ARG A 173 -3.81 5.67 -20.53
CA ARG A 173 -3.80 6.03 -21.97
C ARG A 173 -4.70 5.19 -22.89
N SER A 174 -5.51 4.27 -22.35
CA SER A 174 -6.37 3.38 -23.13
C SER A 174 -7.65 4.04 -23.66
N GLU A 175 -7.99 5.26 -23.23
CA GLU A 175 -9.22 5.95 -23.69
C GLU A 175 -8.96 7.03 -24.78
N GLN A 176 -7.71 7.23 -25.22
CA GLN A 176 -7.37 8.23 -26.24
C GLN A 176 -7.40 7.70 -27.67
N HIS A 177 -7.81 6.45 -27.91
CA HIS A 177 -7.84 5.88 -29.27
C HIS A 177 -9.22 5.64 -29.86
N ASP A 178 -10.30 6.07 -29.18
CA ASP A 178 -11.69 5.91 -29.69
C ASP A 178 -12.41 7.27 -29.82
N GLN A 179 -11.69 8.33 -30.28
CA GLN A 179 -12.31 9.56 -30.83
C GLN A 179 -11.77 9.87 -32.20
#